data_37908441338b88ce16e5c35f8468d80f
#
_entry.id   37908441338b88ce16e5c35f8468d80f
#
_cell.length_a   1.000
_cell.length_b   1.000
_cell.length_c   1.000
_cell.angle_alpha   90.00
_cell.angle_beta   90.00
_cell.angle_gamma   90.00
#
_symmetry.space_group_name_H-M   'P 1'
#
loop_
_entity.id
_entity.type
_entity.pdbx_description
1 polymer ?
#
loop_
_entity_poly.entity_id
_entity_poly.type
_entity_poly.pdbx_seq_one_letter_code
_entity_poly.pdbx_strand_id
1 'polypeptide(L)'
;MYKRQLSNFAGGVLILIFKPFKVGDYIVVGNYEGTVRTIELLYTKLTTVDNKVVMLPNGTLSNSNIINVGAEDYRRLDIEMSIGYSSDLKLAKTLLNNIINANPAIIKDREIKVIVKSLDESCVTLETRAWVKTEDYWDTKFTLLENYKSEFDKNGIEIPFNQMDVHIIQ
;
A
#
# COMPACT_ATOMS: atom_id res chain seq x y z
N MET A 1 -0.32 38.86 8.12
CA MET A 1 -1.54 38.08 8.34
C MET A 1 -2.32 37.85 7.04
N TYR A 2 -2.62 38.88 6.28
CA TYR A 2 -3.39 38.81 5.00
C TYR A 2 -2.78 37.91 3.93
N LYS A 3 -1.45 37.84 3.81
CA LYS A 3 -0.76 37.04 2.76
C LYS A 3 -1.08 35.53 2.85
N ARG A 4 -1.17 34.97 4.07
CA ARG A 4 -1.54 33.56 4.28
C ARG A 4 -3.01 33.29 3.95
N GLN A 5 -3.90 34.20 4.31
CA GLN A 5 -5.33 34.07 4.01
C GLN A 5 -5.58 34.14 2.52
N LEU A 6 -4.92 35.06 1.81
CA LEU A 6 -5.02 35.18 0.36
C LEU A 6 -4.46 33.92 -0.34
N SER A 7 -3.33 33.36 0.16
CA SER A 7 -2.78 32.11 -0.37
C SER A 7 -3.74 30.93 -0.19
N ASN A 8 -4.40 30.83 0.97
CA ASN A 8 -5.36 29.76 1.23
C ASN A 8 -6.62 29.92 0.36
N PHE A 9 -7.09 31.13 0.17
CA PHE A 9 -8.21 31.43 -0.71
C PHE A 9 -7.87 31.05 -2.16
N ALA A 10 -6.74 31.52 -2.68
CA ALA A 10 -6.29 31.19 -4.03
C ALA A 10 -6.10 29.68 -4.21
N GLY A 11 -5.48 28.99 -3.22
CA GLY A 11 -5.33 27.54 -3.20
C GLY A 11 -6.68 26.81 -3.23
N GLY A 12 -7.67 27.28 -2.46
CA GLY A 12 -9.02 26.71 -2.47
C GLY A 12 -9.69 26.84 -3.83
N VAL A 13 -9.58 28.00 -4.45
CA VAL A 13 -10.13 28.23 -5.82
C VAL A 13 -9.44 27.30 -6.83
N LEU A 14 -8.13 27.17 -6.79
CA LEU A 14 -7.37 26.26 -7.67
C LEU A 14 -7.79 24.80 -7.49
N ILE A 15 -7.95 24.33 -6.25
CA ILE A 15 -8.40 22.96 -5.94
C ILE A 15 -9.81 22.72 -6.50
N LEU A 16 -10.73 23.68 -6.34
CA LEU A 16 -12.11 23.57 -6.83
C LEU A 16 -12.20 23.58 -8.35
N ILE A 17 -11.32 24.32 -9.04
CA ILE A 17 -11.29 24.40 -10.51
C ILE A 17 -10.63 23.15 -11.11
N PHE A 18 -9.40 22.84 -10.69
CA PHE A 18 -8.60 21.76 -11.27
C PHE A 18 -8.92 20.38 -10.72
N LYS A 19 -9.56 20.30 -9.55
CA LYS A 19 -10.01 19.06 -8.89
C LYS A 19 -8.94 17.96 -8.87
N PRO A 20 -7.74 18.22 -8.33
CA PRO A 20 -6.70 17.19 -8.22
C PRO A 20 -7.14 16.03 -7.32
N PHE A 21 -8.13 16.25 -6.47
CA PHE A 21 -8.87 15.27 -5.68
C PHE A 21 -10.32 15.74 -5.47
N LYS A 22 -11.19 14.83 -5.06
CA LYS A 22 -12.62 15.06 -4.80
C LYS A 22 -12.96 14.69 -3.36
N VAL A 23 -14.13 15.12 -2.89
CA VAL A 23 -14.72 14.58 -1.65
C VAL A 23 -14.97 13.09 -1.84
N GLY A 24 -14.51 12.29 -0.87
CA GLY A 24 -14.52 10.84 -0.91
C GLY A 24 -13.19 10.19 -1.31
N ASP A 25 -12.28 10.90 -1.98
CA ASP A 25 -10.96 10.37 -2.31
C ASP A 25 -10.10 10.20 -1.05
N TYR A 26 -9.32 9.12 -0.99
CA TYR A 26 -8.27 8.98 0.01
C TYR A 26 -6.97 9.58 -0.52
N ILE A 27 -6.44 10.58 0.18
CA ILE A 27 -5.22 11.29 -0.21
C ILE A 27 -4.15 11.22 0.86
N VAL A 28 -2.89 11.26 0.41
CA VAL A 28 -1.70 11.38 1.28
C VAL A 28 -0.98 12.67 0.93
N VAL A 29 -0.71 13.51 1.94
CA VAL A 29 -0.04 14.81 1.79
C VAL A 29 0.97 14.99 2.91
N GLY A 30 2.25 14.84 2.61
CA GLY A 30 3.31 14.86 3.62
C GLY A 30 3.09 13.75 4.67
N ASN A 31 2.94 14.13 5.93
CA ASN A 31 2.69 13.19 7.03
C ASN A 31 1.20 12.98 7.35
N TYR A 32 0.31 13.53 6.53
CA TYR A 32 -1.13 13.44 6.74
C TYR A 32 -1.77 12.59 5.66
N GLU A 33 -2.70 11.75 6.06
CA GLU A 33 -3.49 10.93 5.14
C GLU A 33 -4.93 10.79 5.65
N GLY A 34 -5.85 10.56 4.73
CA GLY A 34 -7.25 10.34 5.06
C GLY A 34 -8.19 10.57 3.89
N THR A 35 -9.45 10.25 4.13
CA THR A 35 -10.53 10.51 3.16
C THR A 35 -10.92 11.98 3.19
N VAL A 36 -10.98 12.60 2.02
CA VAL A 36 -11.45 13.99 1.86
C VAL A 36 -12.91 14.08 2.27
N ARG A 37 -13.16 14.73 3.40
CA ARG A 37 -14.53 14.94 3.92
C ARG A 37 -15.20 16.16 3.33
N THR A 38 -14.50 17.29 3.30
CA THR A 38 -15.01 18.56 2.74
C THR A 38 -13.86 19.38 2.15
N ILE A 39 -14.14 20.10 1.09
CA ILE A 39 -13.26 21.11 0.51
C ILE A 39 -13.95 22.45 0.71
N GLU A 40 -13.43 23.25 1.66
CA GLU A 40 -13.91 24.58 1.97
C GLU A 40 -13.01 25.63 1.29
N LEU A 41 -13.40 26.89 1.35
CA LEU A 41 -12.68 27.95 0.64
C LEU A 41 -11.21 28.13 1.12
N LEU A 42 -10.96 27.99 2.41
CA LEU A 42 -9.63 28.20 3.00
C LEU A 42 -8.94 26.91 3.45
N TYR A 43 -9.71 25.85 3.71
CA TYR A 43 -9.25 24.60 4.28
C TYR A 43 -9.91 23.40 3.62
N THR A 44 -9.19 22.31 3.53
CA THR A 44 -9.73 20.98 3.23
C THR A 44 -9.67 20.12 4.49
N LYS A 45 -10.73 19.38 4.78
CA LYS A 45 -10.81 18.48 5.92
C LYS A 45 -10.70 17.04 5.46
N LEU A 46 -9.79 16.29 6.09
CA LEU A 46 -9.67 14.85 5.91
C LEU A 46 -10.19 14.13 7.15
N THR A 47 -10.73 12.94 6.95
CA THR A 47 -11.01 11.99 8.04
C THR A 47 -10.03 10.85 7.94
N THR A 48 -9.23 10.60 8.98
CA THR A 48 -8.29 9.48 9.05
C THR A 48 -9.01 8.16 9.27
N VAL A 49 -8.31 7.03 9.05
CA VAL A 49 -8.88 5.68 9.25
C VAL A 49 -9.32 5.42 10.70
N ASP A 50 -8.68 6.09 11.68
CA ASP A 50 -9.04 6.07 13.11
C ASP A 50 -10.04 7.19 13.50
N ASN A 51 -10.74 7.75 12.50
CA ASN A 51 -11.83 8.73 12.64
C ASN A 51 -11.42 10.08 13.26
N LYS A 52 -10.17 10.51 13.10
CA LYS A 52 -9.73 11.86 13.45
C LYS A 52 -9.94 12.81 12.27
N VAL A 53 -10.13 14.09 12.56
CA VAL A 53 -10.24 15.13 11.55
C VAL A 53 -8.93 15.90 11.44
N VAL A 54 -8.35 15.91 10.24
CA VAL A 54 -7.18 16.73 9.89
C VAL A 54 -7.65 17.91 9.05
N MET A 55 -7.30 19.12 9.47
CA MET A 55 -7.59 20.36 8.73
C MET A 55 -6.32 20.84 8.03
N LEU A 56 -6.33 20.88 6.72
CA LEU A 56 -5.18 21.31 5.90
C LEU A 56 -5.49 22.65 5.21
N PRO A 57 -4.62 23.66 5.36
CA PRO A 57 -4.77 24.92 4.64
C PRO A 57 -4.65 24.70 3.11
N ASN A 58 -5.59 25.23 2.32
CA ASN A 58 -5.59 25.02 0.89
C ASN A 58 -4.37 25.58 0.17
N GLY A 59 -3.80 26.67 0.67
CA GLY A 59 -2.55 27.22 0.14
C GLY A 59 -1.36 26.25 0.31
N THR A 60 -1.35 25.44 1.38
CA THR A 60 -0.37 24.38 1.55
C THR A 60 -0.66 23.23 0.58
N LEU A 61 -1.91 22.77 0.50
CA LEU A 61 -2.31 21.69 -0.39
C LEU A 61 -2.00 21.97 -1.85
N SER A 62 -2.35 23.16 -2.34
CA SER A 62 -2.13 23.54 -3.75
C SER A 62 -0.64 23.60 -4.16
N ASN A 63 0.26 23.72 -3.20
CA ASN A 63 1.71 23.75 -3.41
C ASN A 63 2.43 22.46 -2.98
N SER A 64 1.69 21.45 -2.53
CA SER A 64 2.26 20.17 -2.07
C SER A 64 2.15 19.07 -3.12
N ASN A 65 3.03 18.07 -3.02
CA ASN A 65 2.82 16.81 -3.73
C ASN A 65 1.69 16.06 -3.03
N ILE A 66 0.70 15.64 -3.81
CA ILE A 66 -0.47 14.90 -3.33
C ILE A 66 -0.48 13.53 -4.00
N ILE A 67 -0.55 12.48 -3.19
CA ILE A 67 -0.83 11.13 -3.69
C ILE A 67 -2.33 10.91 -3.52
N ASN A 68 -3.07 10.81 -4.63
CA ASN A 68 -4.48 10.47 -4.61
C ASN A 68 -4.63 8.97 -4.82
N VAL A 69 -4.89 8.26 -3.72
CA VAL A 69 -5.03 6.80 -3.69
C VAL A 69 -6.40 6.36 -4.22
N GLY A 70 -7.41 7.23 -4.11
CA GLY A 70 -8.78 6.96 -4.53
C GLY A 70 -9.08 7.37 -5.98
N ALA A 71 -8.12 7.94 -6.71
CA ALA A 71 -8.37 8.46 -8.07
C ALA A 71 -8.57 7.36 -9.12
N GLU A 72 -7.92 6.22 -8.94
CA GLU A 72 -7.96 5.11 -9.88
C GLU A 72 -8.80 3.96 -9.33
N ASP A 73 -9.58 3.30 -10.20
CA ASP A 73 -10.45 2.18 -9.82
C ASP A 73 -9.69 0.95 -9.39
N TYR A 74 -8.43 0.82 -9.84
CA TYR A 74 -7.60 -0.36 -9.61
C TYR A 74 -6.25 0.01 -9.03
N ARG A 75 -5.77 -0.82 -8.09
CA ARG A 75 -4.44 -0.69 -7.48
C ARG A 75 -3.65 -1.97 -7.64
N ARG A 76 -2.34 -1.83 -7.82
CA ARG A 76 -1.44 -2.97 -7.74
C ARG A 76 -1.14 -3.28 -6.28
N LEU A 77 -1.37 -4.53 -5.92
CA LEU A 77 -1.09 -5.09 -4.61
C LEU A 77 0.25 -5.81 -4.68
N ASP A 78 1.25 -5.25 -4.02
CA ASP A 78 2.57 -5.82 -3.91
C ASP A 78 2.73 -6.37 -2.48
N ILE A 79 3.02 -7.69 -2.35
CA ILE A 79 3.20 -8.36 -1.07
C ILE A 79 4.54 -9.10 -1.08
N GLU A 80 5.35 -8.85 -0.06
CA GLU A 80 6.63 -9.50 0.14
C GLU A 80 6.51 -10.64 1.13
N MET A 81 7.19 -11.76 0.82
CA MET A 81 7.29 -12.94 1.67
C MET A 81 8.73 -13.42 1.69
N SER A 82 9.30 -13.58 2.87
CA SER A 82 10.65 -14.10 3.05
C SER A 82 10.63 -15.61 3.28
N ILE A 83 11.54 -16.32 2.64
CA ILE A 83 11.75 -17.76 2.82
C ILE A 83 13.21 -18.05 3.17
N GLY A 84 13.46 -19.12 3.91
CA GLY A 84 14.83 -19.58 4.21
C GLY A 84 15.58 -20.02 2.95
N TYR A 85 16.89 -19.86 2.94
CA TYR A 85 17.76 -20.30 1.81
C TYR A 85 17.68 -21.81 1.53
N SER A 86 17.32 -22.61 2.54
CA SER A 86 17.12 -24.07 2.42
C SER A 86 15.74 -24.45 1.85
N SER A 87 14.79 -23.49 1.79
CA SER A 87 13.44 -23.74 1.30
C SER A 87 13.40 -23.97 -0.21
N ASP A 88 12.46 -24.79 -0.68
CA ASP A 88 12.22 -24.98 -2.12
C ASP A 88 11.60 -23.72 -2.73
N LEU A 89 12.42 -22.95 -3.41
CA LEU A 89 12.04 -21.72 -4.10
C LEU A 89 10.93 -21.96 -5.15
N LYS A 90 11.00 -23.07 -5.87
CA LYS A 90 10.04 -23.39 -6.94
C LYS A 90 8.67 -23.72 -6.35
N LEU A 91 8.65 -24.50 -5.28
CA LEU A 91 7.44 -24.82 -4.53
C LEU A 91 6.83 -23.53 -3.93
N ALA A 92 7.61 -22.71 -3.26
CA ALA A 92 7.15 -21.44 -2.69
C ALA A 92 6.48 -20.54 -3.74
N LYS A 93 7.12 -20.36 -4.89
CA LYS A 93 6.55 -19.56 -6.00
C LYS A 93 5.25 -20.17 -6.54
N THR A 94 5.18 -21.49 -6.62
CA THR A 94 3.97 -22.19 -7.09
C THR A 94 2.82 -22.00 -6.12
N LEU A 95 3.07 -22.12 -4.81
CA LEU A 95 2.06 -21.90 -3.76
C LEU A 95 1.53 -20.47 -3.81
N LEU A 96 2.41 -19.47 -3.83
CA LEU A 96 2.01 -18.07 -3.92
C LEU A 96 1.15 -17.80 -5.18
N ASN A 97 1.57 -18.33 -6.33
CA ASN A 97 0.83 -18.16 -7.56
C ASN A 97 -0.56 -18.80 -7.51
N ASN A 98 -0.67 -20.00 -6.93
CA ASN A 98 -1.95 -20.69 -6.77
C ASN A 98 -2.91 -19.93 -5.86
N ILE A 99 -2.40 -19.40 -4.72
CA ILE A 99 -3.21 -18.63 -3.76
C ILE A 99 -3.73 -17.34 -4.41
N ILE A 100 -2.89 -16.62 -5.13
CA ILE A 100 -3.30 -15.40 -5.85
C ILE A 100 -4.39 -15.72 -6.85
N ASN A 101 -4.19 -16.76 -7.68
CA ASN A 101 -5.15 -17.13 -8.73
C ASN A 101 -6.47 -17.67 -8.16
N ALA A 102 -6.46 -18.23 -6.95
CA ALA A 102 -7.67 -18.71 -6.28
C ALA A 102 -8.49 -17.57 -5.65
N ASN A 103 -7.90 -16.41 -5.40
CA ASN A 103 -8.59 -15.29 -4.76
C ASN A 103 -9.52 -14.58 -5.78
N PRO A 104 -10.83 -14.46 -5.48
CA PRO A 104 -11.80 -13.88 -6.41
C PRO A 104 -11.66 -12.35 -6.60
N ALA A 105 -11.04 -11.63 -5.66
CA ALA A 105 -10.82 -10.19 -5.77
C ALA A 105 -9.66 -9.83 -6.72
N ILE A 106 -8.85 -10.80 -7.11
CA ILE A 106 -7.75 -10.59 -8.05
C ILE A 106 -8.26 -10.47 -9.47
N ILE A 107 -7.83 -9.42 -10.15
CA ILE A 107 -8.17 -9.12 -11.55
C ILE A 107 -7.27 -9.95 -12.47
N LYS A 108 -7.83 -10.98 -13.08
CA LYS A 108 -7.08 -12.01 -13.81
C LYS A 108 -6.68 -11.62 -15.24
N ASP A 109 -7.30 -10.60 -15.80
CA ASP A 109 -6.97 -10.03 -17.11
C ASP A 109 -5.76 -9.08 -17.07
N ARG A 110 -5.25 -8.79 -15.85
CA ARG A 110 -4.03 -8.02 -15.63
C ARG A 110 -2.88 -8.93 -15.20
N GLU A 111 -1.67 -8.47 -15.44
CA GLU A 111 -0.47 -9.25 -15.15
C GLU A 111 -0.35 -9.59 -13.66
N ILE A 112 -0.16 -10.90 -13.38
CA ILE A 112 0.18 -11.44 -12.07
C ILE A 112 1.64 -11.89 -12.12
N LYS A 113 2.45 -11.48 -11.13
CA LYS A 113 3.86 -11.87 -11.03
C LYS A 113 4.19 -12.42 -9.65
N VAL A 114 5.01 -13.47 -9.64
CA VAL A 114 5.70 -13.99 -8.45
C VAL A 114 7.18 -14.02 -8.77
N ILE A 115 7.96 -13.13 -8.18
CA ILE A 115 9.37 -12.91 -8.46
C ILE A 115 10.22 -13.07 -7.21
N VAL A 116 11.52 -13.32 -7.41
CA VAL A 116 12.53 -13.09 -6.36
C VAL A 116 12.83 -11.60 -6.39
N LYS A 117 12.58 -10.91 -5.28
CA LYS A 117 12.85 -9.48 -5.15
C LYS A 117 14.29 -9.21 -4.78
N SER A 118 14.78 -9.94 -3.78
CA SER A 118 16.13 -9.80 -3.26
C SER A 118 16.63 -11.10 -2.62
N LEU A 119 17.95 -11.17 -2.50
CA LEU A 119 18.67 -12.16 -1.71
C LEU A 119 19.28 -11.41 -0.54
N ASP A 120 18.68 -11.56 0.63
CA ASP A 120 19.02 -10.81 1.83
C ASP A 120 19.94 -11.63 2.75
N GLU A 121 20.46 -11.04 3.82
CA GLU A 121 21.44 -11.69 4.72
C GLU A 121 20.96 -13.04 5.29
N SER A 122 19.67 -13.16 5.61
CA SER A 122 19.12 -14.36 6.26
C SER A 122 17.97 -15.01 5.49
N CYS A 123 17.55 -14.45 4.37
CA CYS A 123 16.39 -14.94 3.64
C CYS A 123 16.44 -14.60 2.15
N VAL A 124 15.60 -15.30 1.40
CA VAL A 124 15.23 -14.95 0.02
C VAL A 124 13.88 -14.27 0.07
N THR A 125 13.82 -13.01 -0.34
CA THR A 125 12.56 -12.26 -0.38
C THR A 125 11.88 -12.46 -1.74
N LEU A 126 10.69 -13.05 -1.69
CA LEU A 126 9.77 -13.17 -2.82
C LEU A 126 8.80 -11.98 -2.81
N GLU A 127 8.41 -11.53 -3.99
CA GLU A 127 7.37 -10.51 -4.14
C GLU A 127 6.29 -11.02 -5.07
N THR A 128 5.05 -10.85 -4.64
CA THR A 128 3.86 -11.10 -5.45
C THR A 128 3.27 -9.78 -5.88
N ARG A 129 2.92 -9.65 -7.17
CA ARG A 129 2.27 -8.48 -7.75
C ARG A 129 0.98 -8.91 -8.40
N ALA A 130 -0.12 -8.32 -7.98
CA ALA A 130 -1.44 -8.58 -8.53
C ALA A 130 -2.28 -7.29 -8.53
N TRP A 131 -3.36 -7.26 -9.29
CA TRP A 131 -4.23 -6.10 -9.37
C TRP A 131 -5.57 -6.41 -8.70
N VAL A 132 -6.08 -5.42 -7.96
CA VAL A 132 -7.36 -5.47 -7.27
C VAL A 132 -8.11 -4.17 -7.48
N LYS A 133 -9.41 -4.15 -7.21
CA LYS A 133 -10.13 -2.88 -7.08
C LYS A 133 -9.60 -2.11 -5.88
N THR A 134 -9.61 -0.78 -5.98
CA THR A 134 -9.14 0.10 -4.92
C THR A 134 -9.87 -0.12 -3.60
N GLU A 135 -11.18 -0.39 -3.66
CA GLU A 135 -12.02 -0.69 -2.48
C GLU A 135 -11.64 -2.00 -1.78
N ASP A 136 -11.19 -3.02 -2.54
CA ASP A 136 -10.86 -4.35 -2.01
C ASP A 136 -9.40 -4.48 -1.56
N TYR A 137 -8.60 -3.42 -1.67
CA TYR A 137 -7.14 -3.47 -1.51
C TYR A 137 -6.70 -4.04 -0.15
N TRP A 138 -7.23 -3.49 0.94
CA TRP A 138 -6.80 -3.86 2.28
C TRP A 138 -7.29 -5.25 2.69
N ASP A 139 -8.55 -5.56 2.42
CA ASP A 139 -9.14 -6.86 2.75
C ASP A 139 -8.46 -7.99 1.99
N THR A 140 -8.18 -7.76 0.70
CA THR A 140 -7.44 -8.73 -0.11
C THR A 140 -6.01 -8.89 0.38
N LYS A 141 -5.33 -7.80 0.75
CA LYS A 141 -3.96 -7.84 1.28
C LYS A 141 -3.87 -8.69 2.54
N PHE A 142 -4.76 -8.47 3.51
CA PHE A 142 -4.75 -9.21 4.77
C PHE A 142 -5.07 -10.68 4.55
N THR A 143 -6.10 -10.98 3.75
CA THR A 143 -6.46 -12.36 3.39
C THR A 143 -5.32 -13.10 2.69
N LEU A 144 -4.63 -12.45 1.76
CA LEU A 144 -3.49 -13.09 1.08
C LEU A 144 -2.33 -13.35 2.03
N LEU A 145 -2.00 -12.42 2.94
CA LEU A 145 -0.93 -12.61 3.92
C LEU A 145 -1.20 -13.81 4.84
N GLU A 146 -2.43 -13.95 5.33
CA GLU A 146 -2.84 -15.09 6.16
C GLU A 146 -2.75 -16.41 5.38
N ASN A 147 -3.25 -16.42 4.15
CA ASN A 147 -3.21 -17.60 3.28
C ASN A 147 -1.77 -17.99 2.92
N TYR A 148 -0.90 -17.03 2.63
CA TYR A 148 0.51 -17.28 2.35
C TYR A 148 1.19 -17.97 3.55
N LYS A 149 1.01 -17.42 4.75
CA LYS A 149 1.56 -18.00 5.98
C LYS A 149 1.04 -19.42 6.20
N SER A 150 -0.28 -19.60 6.10
CA SER A 150 -0.92 -20.91 6.31
C SER A 150 -0.42 -21.97 5.32
N GLU A 151 -0.33 -21.63 4.03
CA GLU A 151 0.12 -22.58 3.01
C GLU A 151 1.63 -22.87 3.10
N PHE A 152 2.45 -21.89 3.46
CA PHE A 152 3.86 -22.10 3.70
C PHE A 152 4.09 -23.08 4.86
N ASP A 153 3.37 -22.90 5.98
CA ASP A 153 3.46 -23.82 7.13
C ASP A 153 3.06 -25.25 6.76
N LYS A 154 1.95 -25.43 6.02
CA LYS A 154 1.48 -26.76 5.59
C LYS A 154 2.48 -27.49 4.68
N ASN A 155 3.23 -26.74 3.89
CA ASN A 155 4.14 -27.28 2.89
C ASN A 155 5.63 -27.26 3.33
N GLY A 156 5.91 -26.93 4.59
CA GLY A 156 7.26 -26.92 5.13
C GLY A 156 8.17 -25.82 4.57
N ILE A 157 7.59 -24.73 4.03
CA ILE A 157 8.34 -23.55 3.63
C ILE A 157 8.58 -22.70 4.88
N GLU A 158 9.83 -22.57 5.25
CA GLU A 158 10.25 -21.82 6.44
C GLU A 158 10.25 -20.31 6.14
N ILE A 159 9.60 -19.53 7.03
CA ILE A 159 9.77 -18.07 7.11
C ILE A 159 10.84 -17.85 8.18
N PRO A 160 12.09 -17.51 7.81
CA PRO A 160 13.20 -17.56 8.73
C PRO A 160 13.20 -16.40 9.71
N PHE A 161 13.72 -16.67 10.91
CA PHE A 161 14.21 -15.61 11.80
C PHE A 161 15.58 -15.12 11.29
N ASN A 162 16.05 -14.03 11.86
CA ASN A 162 17.43 -13.58 11.60
C ASN A 162 18.40 -14.68 11.98
N GLN A 163 19.30 -15.05 11.06
CA GLN A 163 20.32 -16.09 11.24
C GLN A 163 21.65 -15.44 11.63
N MET A 164 22.41 -16.12 12.48
CA MET A 164 23.76 -15.72 12.88
C MET A 164 24.65 -16.96 13.01
N ASP A 165 25.74 -16.96 12.29
CA ASP A 165 26.77 -17.98 12.45
C ASP A 165 27.72 -17.62 13.61
N VAL A 166 27.82 -18.48 14.62
CA VAL A 166 28.70 -18.28 15.78
C VAL A 166 29.83 -19.28 15.75
N HIS A 167 31.06 -18.81 15.57
CA HIS A 167 32.27 -19.61 15.68
C HIS A 167 32.84 -19.51 17.11
N ILE A 168 32.79 -20.60 17.86
CA ILE A 168 33.41 -20.69 19.20
C ILE A 168 34.85 -21.11 19.02
N ILE A 169 35.80 -20.24 19.34
CA ILE A 169 37.23 -20.54 19.37
C ILE A 169 37.53 -21.03 20.76
N GLN A 170 37.98 -22.29 20.89
CA GLN A 170 38.47 -22.89 22.14
C GLN A 170 39.98 -22.67 22.30
#